data_076225d536e08c2d657ca70ea6927e05
#
_entry.id   076225d536e08c2d657ca70ea6927e05
#
_cell.length_a   1.000
_cell.length_b   1.000
_cell.length_c   1.000
_cell.angle_alpha   90.00
_cell.angle_beta   90.00
_cell.angle_gamma   90.00
#
_symmetry.space_group_name_H-M   'P 1'
#
loop_
_entity.id
_entity.type
_entity.pdbx_description
1 polymer ?
#
loop_
_entity_poly.entity_id
_entity_poly.type
_entity_poly.pdbx_seq_one_letter_code
_entity_poly.pdbx_strand_id
1 'polypeptide(L)'
;MEFLARFLLRQLYTETKRALRRGLNNPVEKQDWIDETRDAALRLLTDRDHDGPEIEALWANIGDEYFLRETPRDISWHTEALLDREDPDDPLVLIRESSQSVLAGGSQIFIYTPDTRNLFSATVNALDSLGLTIMDARIITSVDGFSLDTYIVLDEHGTPIGEDWARIEQIRKTLTETLKYPDRYATTVSRRMPRRNKHFDVPTQVVISNDIVNDRTAVDIQTLDRPGLLAHIGRIFMRFEILVQNARIATLGERAEDVFFITDLDGEPVSDPTLCQELQQTLKQELDDKNNGNT
;
A
#
# COMPACT_ATOMS: atom_id res chain seq x y z
N MET A 1 -11.65 -16.80 16.05
CA MET A 1 -11.41 -15.74 17.03
C MET A 1 -9.95 -15.72 17.56
N GLU A 2 -9.33 -16.83 17.84
CA GLU A 2 -7.94 -16.88 18.36
C GLU A 2 -6.88 -16.41 17.33
N PHE A 3 -7.09 -16.69 16.05
CA PHE A 3 -6.23 -16.23 14.97
C PHE A 3 -6.24 -14.70 14.82
N LEU A 4 -7.43 -14.09 14.85
CA LEU A 4 -7.60 -12.64 14.78
C LEU A 4 -6.95 -11.93 15.99
N ALA A 5 -7.11 -12.48 17.19
CA ALA A 5 -6.49 -11.91 18.38
C ALA A 5 -4.94 -11.99 18.33
N ARG A 6 -4.37 -13.09 17.84
CA ARG A 6 -2.92 -13.22 17.63
C ARG A 6 -2.41 -12.27 16.54
N PHE A 7 -3.18 -12.09 15.48
CA PHE A 7 -2.88 -11.14 14.41
C PHE A 7 -2.84 -9.72 14.97
N LEU A 8 -3.90 -9.28 15.65
CA LEU A 8 -3.99 -7.94 16.26
C LEU A 8 -2.87 -7.66 17.29
N LEU A 9 -2.55 -8.62 18.14
CA LEU A 9 -1.46 -8.48 19.13
C LEU A 9 -0.09 -8.36 18.45
N ARG A 10 0.16 -9.13 17.40
CA ARG A 10 1.40 -9.04 16.62
C ARG A 10 1.48 -7.73 15.83
N GLN A 11 0.38 -7.31 15.22
CA GLN A 11 0.29 -6.03 14.53
C GLN A 11 0.55 -4.87 15.52
N LEU A 12 -0.11 -4.88 16.68
CA LEU A 12 0.12 -3.89 17.75
C LEU A 12 1.58 -3.88 18.19
N TYR A 13 2.18 -5.03 18.43
CA TYR A 13 3.58 -5.14 18.83
C TYR A 13 4.51 -4.55 17.76
N THR A 14 4.27 -4.87 16.49
CA THR A 14 5.12 -4.36 15.39
C THR A 14 4.90 -2.88 15.16
N GLU A 15 3.66 -2.41 15.17
CA GLU A 15 3.36 -0.98 15.05
C GLU A 15 3.88 -0.20 16.26
N THR A 16 3.77 -0.72 17.48
CA THR A 16 4.37 -0.11 18.67
C THR A 16 5.89 -0.07 18.54
N LYS A 17 6.52 -1.16 18.11
CA LYS A 17 7.96 -1.21 17.88
C LYS A 17 8.40 -0.25 16.76
N ARG A 18 7.60 -0.15 15.68
CA ARG A 18 7.81 0.83 14.61
C ARG A 18 7.57 2.27 15.09
N ALA A 19 6.51 2.51 15.88
CA ALA A 19 6.20 3.83 16.44
C ALA A 19 7.24 4.28 17.46
N LEU A 20 7.69 3.39 18.34
CA LEU A 20 8.78 3.65 19.28
C LEU A 20 10.09 3.96 18.54
N ARG A 21 10.37 3.29 17.42
CA ARG A 21 11.54 3.54 16.58
C ARG A 21 11.38 4.80 15.70
N ARG A 22 10.15 5.18 15.30
CA ARG A 22 9.85 6.44 14.58
C ARG A 22 9.73 7.65 15.50
N GLY A 23 9.36 7.44 16.78
CA GLY A 23 9.39 8.47 17.82
C GLY A 23 10.80 8.89 18.23
N LEU A 24 11.81 8.20 17.71
CA LEU A 24 13.18 8.65 17.70
C LEU A 24 13.27 9.79 16.64
N ASN A 25 12.91 11.00 17.06
CA ASN A 25 13.11 12.24 16.29
C ASN A 25 14.61 12.55 16.11
N ASN A 26 15.47 11.54 16.17
CA ASN A 26 16.90 11.67 16.00
C ASN A 26 17.27 11.25 14.57
N PRO A 27 17.64 12.20 13.70
CA PRO A 27 18.05 11.90 12.32
C PRO A 27 19.18 10.86 12.23
N VAL A 28 20.08 10.83 13.23
CA VAL A 28 21.18 9.87 13.29
C VAL A 28 20.68 8.45 13.42
N GLU A 29 19.72 8.20 14.31
CA GLU A 29 19.16 6.86 14.50
C GLU A 29 18.33 6.38 13.28
N LYS A 30 17.71 7.31 12.55
CA LYS A 30 17.02 7.02 11.29
C LYS A 30 18.01 6.54 10.24
N GLN A 31 19.15 7.22 10.09
CA GLN A 31 20.18 6.88 9.13
C GLN A 31 20.84 5.53 9.46
N ASP A 32 21.19 5.32 10.72
CA ASP A 32 21.76 4.04 11.19
C ASP A 32 20.84 2.86 10.84
N TRP A 33 19.51 3.05 11.00
CA TRP A 33 18.53 2.04 10.63
C TRP A 33 18.49 1.75 9.13
N ILE A 34 18.51 2.79 8.30
CA ILE A 34 18.56 2.66 6.84
C ILE A 34 19.80 1.87 6.44
N ASP A 35 20.95 2.27 6.96
CA ASP A 35 22.24 1.64 6.67
C ASP A 35 22.26 0.17 7.11
N GLU A 36 21.80 -0.14 8.33
CA GLU A 36 21.67 -1.53 8.81
C GLU A 36 20.76 -2.38 7.90
N THR A 37 19.64 -1.80 7.43
CA THR A 37 18.69 -2.49 6.57
C THR A 37 19.28 -2.74 5.18
N ARG A 38 19.94 -1.74 4.60
CA ARG A 38 20.65 -1.84 3.32
C ARG A 38 21.75 -2.88 3.38
N ASP A 39 22.61 -2.82 4.40
CA ASP A 39 23.70 -3.75 4.60
C ASP A 39 23.21 -5.20 4.76
N ALA A 40 22.12 -5.40 5.47
CA ALA A 40 21.54 -6.72 5.65
C ALA A 40 20.93 -7.26 4.33
N ALA A 41 20.26 -6.42 3.55
CA ALA A 41 19.74 -6.80 2.23
C ALA A 41 20.86 -7.07 1.22
N LEU A 42 21.91 -6.23 1.20
CA LEU A 42 23.08 -6.40 0.33
C LEU A 42 23.77 -7.74 0.59
N ARG A 43 23.96 -8.11 1.86
CA ARG A 43 24.52 -9.43 2.20
C ARG A 43 23.70 -10.58 1.64
N LEU A 44 22.36 -10.52 1.73
CA LEU A 44 21.47 -11.56 1.19
C LEU A 44 21.58 -11.68 -0.34
N LEU A 45 21.83 -10.58 -1.04
CA LEU A 45 21.98 -10.54 -2.50
C LEU A 45 23.38 -11.02 -2.94
N THR A 46 24.42 -10.55 -2.28
CA THR A 46 25.81 -10.97 -2.59
C THR A 46 26.07 -12.43 -2.27
N ASP A 47 25.40 -13.00 -1.25
CA ASP A 47 25.42 -14.44 -0.97
C ASP A 47 24.79 -15.29 -2.10
N ARG A 48 24.07 -14.64 -3.04
CA ARG A 48 23.45 -15.24 -4.24
C ARG A 48 24.14 -14.83 -5.54
N ASP A 49 25.39 -14.37 -5.46
CA ASP A 49 26.23 -13.99 -6.60
C ASP A 49 25.77 -12.74 -7.39
N HIS A 50 24.89 -11.89 -6.81
CA HIS A 50 24.56 -10.61 -7.43
C HIS A 50 25.66 -9.57 -7.22
N ASP A 51 25.88 -8.73 -8.24
CA ASP A 51 26.95 -7.73 -8.23
C ASP A 51 26.59 -6.51 -7.35
N GLY A 52 27.42 -6.21 -6.35
CA GLY A 52 27.20 -5.10 -5.42
C GLY A 52 27.06 -3.73 -6.09
N PRO A 53 27.93 -3.33 -7.02
CA PRO A 53 27.80 -2.11 -7.80
C PRO A 53 26.48 -1.96 -8.56
N GLU A 54 25.93 -3.03 -9.13
CA GLU A 54 24.65 -3.01 -9.85
C GLU A 54 23.47 -2.81 -8.89
N ILE A 55 23.52 -3.47 -7.71
CA ILE A 55 22.55 -3.28 -6.64
C ILE A 55 22.56 -1.82 -6.16
N GLU A 56 23.72 -1.25 -5.89
CA GLU A 56 23.84 0.13 -5.43
C GLU A 56 23.35 1.14 -6.48
N ALA A 57 23.58 0.90 -7.75
CA ALA A 57 23.07 1.73 -8.84
C ALA A 57 21.53 1.71 -8.89
N LEU A 58 20.91 0.54 -8.71
CA LEU A 58 19.46 0.42 -8.61
C LEU A 58 18.91 1.15 -7.39
N TRP A 59 19.55 0.98 -6.22
CA TRP A 59 19.09 1.59 -4.97
C TRP A 59 19.31 3.10 -4.90
N ALA A 60 20.17 3.68 -5.75
CA ALA A 60 20.42 5.12 -5.78
C ALA A 60 19.16 5.94 -6.10
N ASN A 61 18.21 5.36 -6.84
CA ASN A 61 16.93 5.98 -7.18
C ASN A 61 15.80 5.66 -6.21
N ILE A 62 16.04 4.75 -5.25
CA ILE A 62 15.04 4.35 -4.26
C ILE A 62 15.22 5.19 -2.98
N GLY A 63 14.15 5.88 -2.58
CA GLY A 63 14.20 6.76 -1.42
C GLY A 63 14.34 6.03 -0.08
N ASP A 64 14.82 6.73 0.93
CA ASP A 64 15.05 6.24 2.30
C ASP A 64 13.81 5.55 2.92
N GLU A 65 12.63 6.00 2.55
CA GLU A 65 11.36 5.48 3.10
C GLU A 65 11.16 4.00 2.78
N TYR A 66 11.64 3.54 1.64
CA TYR A 66 11.60 2.13 1.26
C TYR A 66 12.41 1.27 2.25
N PHE A 67 13.64 1.68 2.57
CA PHE A 67 14.51 0.96 3.50
C PHE A 67 14.03 1.04 4.96
N LEU A 68 13.22 2.04 5.30
CA LEU A 68 12.56 2.14 6.60
C LEU A 68 11.33 1.24 6.74
N ARG A 69 10.68 0.88 5.63
CA ARG A 69 9.40 0.17 5.62
C ARG A 69 9.51 -1.29 5.26
N GLU A 70 10.41 -1.61 4.35
CA GLU A 70 10.62 -2.98 3.91
C GLU A 70 11.62 -3.72 4.80
N THR A 71 11.52 -5.05 4.86
CA THR A 71 12.51 -5.87 5.54
C THR A 71 13.69 -6.17 4.62
N PRO A 72 14.89 -6.49 5.13
CA PRO A 72 16.01 -6.90 4.29
C PRO A 72 15.69 -8.06 3.34
N ARG A 73 14.81 -8.99 3.75
CA ARG A 73 14.36 -10.11 2.91
C ARG A 73 13.41 -9.67 1.80
N ASP A 74 12.54 -8.70 2.08
CA ASP A 74 11.65 -8.14 1.07
C ASP A 74 12.47 -7.37 0.05
N ILE A 75 13.39 -6.51 0.52
CA ILE A 75 14.30 -5.73 -0.33
C ILE A 75 15.14 -6.65 -1.22
N SER A 76 15.72 -7.71 -0.66
CA SER A 76 16.50 -8.69 -1.43
C SER A 76 15.64 -9.34 -2.52
N TRP A 77 14.41 -9.77 -2.20
CA TRP A 77 13.51 -10.39 -3.16
C TRP A 77 13.06 -9.44 -4.27
N HIS A 78 12.75 -8.18 -3.92
CA HIS A 78 12.39 -7.15 -4.89
C HIS A 78 13.57 -6.83 -5.81
N THR A 79 14.76 -6.61 -5.23
CA THR A 79 15.98 -6.26 -5.97
C THR A 79 16.40 -7.36 -6.95
N GLU A 80 16.41 -8.62 -6.51
CA GLU A 80 16.70 -9.77 -7.35
C GLU A 80 15.80 -9.79 -8.61
N ALA A 81 14.50 -9.65 -8.42
CA ALA A 81 13.56 -9.64 -9.54
C ALA A 81 13.67 -8.39 -10.43
N LEU A 82 14.10 -7.25 -9.88
CA LEU A 82 14.35 -6.03 -10.65
C LEU A 82 15.61 -6.15 -11.51
N LEU A 83 16.67 -6.80 -11.02
CA LEU A 83 17.89 -7.06 -11.77
C LEU A 83 17.68 -8.10 -12.87
N ASP A 84 16.86 -9.14 -12.60
CA ASP A 84 16.57 -10.21 -13.57
C ASP A 84 15.53 -9.81 -14.63
N ARG A 85 15.07 -8.58 -14.65
CA ARG A 85 13.99 -8.10 -15.52
C ARG A 85 14.41 -8.06 -16.99
N GLU A 86 13.68 -8.78 -17.85
CA GLU A 86 13.95 -8.82 -19.29
C GLU A 86 13.47 -7.55 -20.02
N ASP A 87 12.29 -7.04 -19.64
CA ASP A 87 11.68 -5.85 -20.25
C ASP A 87 11.47 -4.75 -19.21
N PRO A 88 12.20 -3.63 -19.31
CA PRO A 88 12.05 -2.48 -18.41
C PRO A 88 10.68 -1.78 -18.51
N ASP A 89 9.97 -1.91 -19.61
CA ASP A 89 8.70 -1.24 -19.84
C ASP A 89 7.50 -2.04 -19.32
N ASP A 90 7.66 -3.35 -19.10
CA ASP A 90 6.60 -4.19 -18.56
C ASP A 90 6.48 -4.06 -17.04
N PRO A 91 5.26 -3.90 -16.50
CA PRO A 91 5.04 -3.92 -15.06
C PRO A 91 5.52 -5.24 -14.44
N LEU A 92 6.31 -5.15 -13.37
CA LEU A 92 6.72 -6.31 -12.59
C LEU A 92 5.68 -6.58 -11.50
N VAL A 93 5.14 -7.79 -11.45
CA VAL A 93 4.21 -8.24 -10.41
C VAL A 93 4.74 -9.52 -9.79
N LEU A 94 5.16 -9.44 -8.54
CA LEU A 94 5.64 -10.58 -7.76
C LEU A 94 4.59 -10.99 -6.72
N ILE A 95 4.42 -12.27 -6.51
CA ILE A 95 3.47 -12.82 -5.53
C ILE A 95 4.15 -13.93 -4.76
N ARG A 96 4.06 -13.87 -3.41
CA ARG A 96 4.53 -14.93 -2.52
C ARG A 96 3.73 -14.95 -1.22
N GLU A 97 3.87 -15.99 -0.42
CA GLU A 97 3.42 -15.93 0.96
C GLU A 97 4.26 -14.94 1.77
N SER A 98 3.59 -14.17 2.63
CA SER A 98 4.30 -13.20 3.48
C SER A 98 5.21 -13.93 4.47
N SER A 99 6.51 -13.65 4.38
CA SER A 99 7.51 -14.16 5.31
C SER A 99 7.57 -13.39 6.63
N GLN A 100 6.84 -12.29 6.73
CA GLN A 100 6.81 -11.48 7.96
C GLN A 100 6.03 -12.22 9.04
N SER A 101 6.71 -12.56 10.12
CA SER A 101 6.13 -13.28 11.27
C SER A 101 4.95 -12.55 11.95
N VAL A 102 4.75 -11.29 11.62
CA VAL A 102 3.70 -10.41 12.16
C VAL A 102 2.43 -10.47 11.34
N LEU A 103 2.58 -10.61 10.02
CA LEU A 103 1.49 -10.81 9.06
C LEU A 103 1.50 -12.25 8.53
N ALA A 104 2.04 -13.18 9.32
CA ALA A 104 2.03 -14.60 8.97
C ALA A 104 0.60 -15.06 8.75
N GLY A 105 0.24 -15.29 7.50
CA GLY A 105 -1.10 -15.67 7.07
C GLY A 105 -1.68 -14.82 5.94
N GLY A 106 -0.92 -13.87 5.37
CA GLY A 106 -1.27 -13.14 4.15
C GLY A 106 -0.36 -13.47 2.98
N SER A 107 -0.79 -13.18 1.76
CA SER A 107 0.07 -13.18 0.58
C SER A 107 0.59 -11.79 0.31
N GLN A 108 1.87 -11.69 -0.04
CA GLN A 108 2.53 -10.44 -0.41
C GLN A 108 2.52 -10.30 -1.93
N ILE A 109 2.03 -9.17 -2.40
CA ILE A 109 2.08 -8.76 -3.80
C ILE A 109 2.98 -7.53 -3.88
N PHE A 110 4.07 -7.63 -4.63
CA PHE A 110 4.93 -6.49 -4.94
C PHE A 110 4.72 -6.07 -6.39
N ILE A 111 4.60 -4.77 -6.60
CA ILE A 111 4.40 -4.15 -7.91
C ILE A 111 5.51 -3.12 -8.12
N TYR A 112 6.14 -3.19 -9.31
CA TYR A 112 7.04 -2.15 -9.78
C TYR A 112 6.63 -1.74 -11.20
N THR A 113 6.34 -0.46 -11.38
CA THR A 113 5.84 0.09 -12.65
C THR A 113 6.05 1.60 -12.66
N PRO A 114 6.11 2.27 -13.83
CA PRO A 114 6.06 3.73 -13.87
C PRO A 114 4.89 4.27 -13.06
N ASP A 115 5.14 5.25 -12.16
CA ASP A 115 4.08 5.90 -11.41
C ASP A 115 3.29 6.81 -12.37
N THR A 116 2.03 6.49 -12.53
CA THR A 116 1.13 7.19 -13.45
C THR A 116 -0.16 7.57 -12.75
N ARG A 117 -0.84 8.57 -13.33
CA ARG A 117 -2.16 8.97 -12.88
C ARG A 117 -3.09 7.75 -12.76
N ASN A 118 -3.87 7.71 -11.70
CA ASN A 118 -4.84 6.65 -11.41
C ASN A 118 -4.27 5.25 -11.12
N LEU A 119 -2.95 5.09 -11.02
CA LEU A 119 -2.30 3.82 -10.73
C LEU A 119 -2.84 3.18 -9.46
N PHE A 120 -2.84 3.92 -8.34
CA PHE A 120 -3.39 3.45 -7.06
C PHE A 120 -4.84 2.99 -7.20
N SER A 121 -5.71 3.83 -7.81
CA SER A 121 -7.13 3.51 -7.98
C SER A 121 -7.35 2.26 -8.82
N ALA A 122 -6.62 2.10 -9.91
CA ALA A 122 -6.68 0.93 -10.78
C ALA A 122 -6.22 -0.34 -10.07
N THR A 123 -5.11 -0.26 -9.33
CA THR A 123 -4.55 -1.40 -8.58
C THR A 123 -5.50 -1.90 -7.50
N VAL A 124 -6.03 -1.00 -6.66
CA VAL A 124 -6.95 -1.41 -5.59
C VAL A 124 -8.29 -1.93 -6.14
N ASN A 125 -8.77 -1.38 -7.28
CA ASN A 125 -9.93 -1.91 -7.99
C ASN A 125 -9.68 -3.32 -8.53
N ALA A 126 -8.51 -3.58 -9.10
CA ALA A 126 -8.15 -4.90 -9.61
C ALA A 126 -8.06 -5.93 -8.48
N LEU A 127 -7.42 -5.58 -7.37
CA LEU A 127 -7.33 -6.44 -6.18
C LEU A 127 -8.73 -6.77 -5.63
N ASP A 128 -9.61 -5.78 -5.50
CA ASP A 128 -11.00 -5.99 -5.06
C ASP A 128 -11.79 -6.88 -6.05
N SER A 129 -11.66 -6.66 -7.36
CA SER A 129 -12.31 -7.48 -8.39
C SER A 129 -11.87 -8.94 -8.39
N LEU A 130 -10.61 -9.17 -8.03
CA LEU A 130 -10.02 -10.49 -7.84
C LEU A 130 -10.44 -11.17 -6.52
N GLY A 131 -11.17 -10.48 -5.67
CA GLY A 131 -11.59 -11.02 -4.40
C GLY A 131 -10.57 -10.97 -3.29
N LEU A 132 -9.59 -10.13 -3.44
CA LEU A 132 -8.54 -9.97 -2.47
C LEU A 132 -8.89 -8.83 -1.50
N THR A 133 -8.71 -9.10 -0.21
CA THR A 133 -8.85 -8.11 0.85
C THR A 133 -7.48 -7.58 1.22
N ILE A 134 -7.28 -6.28 1.10
CA ILE A 134 -6.00 -5.63 1.44
C ILE A 134 -5.95 -5.44 2.95
N MET A 135 -4.92 -5.99 3.58
CA MET A 135 -4.68 -5.92 5.04
C MET A 135 -3.61 -4.89 5.40
N ASP A 136 -2.65 -4.67 4.53
CA ASP A 136 -1.59 -3.67 4.64
C ASP A 136 -1.18 -3.25 3.23
N ALA A 137 -0.85 -1.98 3.05
CA ALA A 137 -0.25 -1.51 1.81
C ALA A 137 0.84 -0.48 2.09
N ARG A 138 1.89 -0.56 1.31
CA ARG A 138 3.00 0.39 1.30
C ARG A 138 3.18 0.85 -0.12
N ILE A 139 2.83 2.10 -0.36
CA ILE A 139 2.93 2.76 -1.65
C ILE A 139 4.14 3.69 -1.58
N ILE A 140 5.08 3.56 -2.47
CA ILE A 140 6.33 4.32 -2.46
C ILE A 140 6.69 4.67 -3.89
N THR A 141 6.88 5.95 -4.16
CA THR A 141 7.37 6.42 -5.47
C THR A 141 8.88 6.69 -5.38
N SER A 142 9.65 6.13 -6.31
CA SER A 142 11.09 6.36 -6.44
C SER A 142 11.39 7.75 -7.04
N VAL A 143 12.64 8.18 -6.93
CA VAL A 143 13.11 9.48 -7.47
C VAL A 143 12.96 9.57 -8.99
N ASP A 144 13.11 8.44 -9.68
CA ASP A 144 12.97 8.32 -11.13
C ASP A 144 11.53 8.05 -11.61
N GLY A 145 10.55 8.15 -10.69
CA GLY A 145 9.12 8.11 -11.01
C GLY A 145 8.56 6.71 -11.21
N PHE A 146 9.11 5.71 -10.53
CA PHE A 146 8.52 4.37 -10.46
C PHE A 146 7.83 4.14 -9.12
N SER A 147 6.71 3.46 -9.15
CA SER A 147 6.02 2.96 -7.97
C SER A 147 6.60 1.62 -7.53
N LEU A 148 6.91 1.52 -6.23
CA LEU A 148 7.34 0.30 -5.54
C LEU A 148 6.27 -0.03 -4.49
N ASP A 149 5.22 -0.70 -4.90
CA ASP A 149 4.06 -0.95 -4.06
C ASP A 149 4.08 -2.35 -3.49
N THR A 150 3.87 -2.47 -2.20
CA THR A 150 3.74 -3.75 -1.52
C THR A 150 2.37 -3.86 -0.87
N TYR A 151 1.59 -4.85 -1.26
CA TYR A 151 0.28 -5.17 -0.68
C TYR A 151 0.35 -6.49 0.06
N ILE A 152 -0.22 -6.53 1.27
CA ILE A 152 -0.49 -7.78 1.98
C ILE A 152 -1.98 -8.06 1.85
N VAL A 153 -2.32 -9.19 1.27
CA VAL A 153 -3.71 -9.53 0.94
C VAL A 153 -4.12 -10.88 1.50
N LEU A 154 -5.42 -11.02 1.73
CA LEU A 154 -6.10 -12.29 1.98
C LEU A 154 -7.11 -12.55 0.85
N ASP A 155 -7.42 -13.82 0.62
CA ASP A 155 -8.47 -14.23 -0.30
C ASP A 155 -9.88 -13.96 0.27
N GLU A 156 -10.92 -14.33 -0.47
CA GLU A 156 -12.33 -14.17 -0.06
C GLU A 156 -12.72 -15.02 1.16
N HIS A 157 -11.91 -16.00 1.55
CA HIS A 157 -12.09 -16.84 2.73
C HIS A 157 -11.32 -16.31 3.95
N GLY A 158 -10.55 -15.24 3.78
CA GLY A 158 -9.70 -14.67 4.82
C GLY A 158 -8.43 -15.49 5.06
N THR A 159 -7.96 -16.20 4.04
CA THR A 159 -6.73 -17.01 4.05
C THR A 159 -5.73 -16.48 3.01
N PRO A 160 -4.44 -16.85 3.11
CA PRO A 160 -3.48 -16.55 2.04
C PRO A 160 -3.92 -17.16 0.71
N ILE A 161 -3.45 -16.59 -0.41
CA ILE A 161 -3.69 -17.12 -1.78
C ILE A 161 -3.19 -18.57 -1.89
N GLY A 162 -2.17 -18.93 -1.09
CA GLY A 162 -1.56 -20.24 -1.10
C GLY A 162 -0.68 -20.50 -2.33
N GLU A 163 -0.41 -21.78 -2.59
CA GLU A 163 0.44 -22.25 -3.68
C GLU A 163 -0.34 -22.60 -4.96
N ASP A 164 -1.62 -22.16 -5.07
CA ASP A 164 -2.41 -22.39 -6.28
C ASP A 164 -1.83 -21.59 -7.45
N TRP A 165 -1.03 -22.27 -8.25
CA TRP A 165 -0.38 -21.68 -9.43
C TRP A 165 -1.37 -21.03 -10.40
N ALA A 166 -2.51 -21.64 -10.65
CA ALA A 166 -3.51 -21.09 -11.59
C ALA A 166 -4.08 -19.77 -11.05
N ARG A 167 -4.31 -19.69 -9.75
CA ARG A 167 -4.79 -18.49 -9.07
C ARG A 167 -3.74 -17.40 -9.06
N ILE A 168 -2.49 -17.72 -8.73
CA ILE A 168 -1.36 -16.79 -8.75
C ILE A 168 -1.18 -16.19 -10.14
N GLU A 169 -1.24 -17.02 -11.18
CA GLU A 169 -1.07 -16.57 -12.56
C GLU A 169 -2.25 -15.71 -13.03
N GLN A 170 -3.47 -16.02 -12.64
CA GLN A 170 -4.64 -15.19 -12.88
C GLN A 170 -4.46 -13.79 -12.27
N ILE A 171 -4.01 -13.71 -11.01
CA ILE A 171 -3.79 -12.45 -10.30
C ILE A 171 -2.70 -11.66 -11.00
N ARG A 172 -1.55 -12.30 -11.29
CA ARG A 172 -0.42 -11.66 -11.98
C ARG A 172 -0.85 -11.08 -13.32
N LYS A 173 -1.50 -11.86 -14.17
CA LYS A 173 -1.97 -11.42 -15.48
C LYS A 173 -2.95 -10.25 -15.38
N THR A 174 -3.92 -10.32 -14.47
CA THR A 174 -4.91 -9.24 -14.29
C THR A 174 -4.25 -7.95 -13.83
N LEU A 175 -3.33 -8.03 -12.86
CA LEU A 175 -2.59 -6.86 -12.38
C LEU A 175 -1.68 -6.29 -13.48
N THR A 176 -0.89 -7.12 -14.17
CA THR A 176 -0.03 -6.65 -15.26
C THR A 176 -0.82 -5.93 -16.35
N GLU A 177 -1.98 -6.46 -16.74
CA GLU A 177 -2.85 -5.81 -17.73
C GLU A 177 -3.44 -4.49 -17.20
N THR A 178 -3.86 -4.47 -15.94
CA THR A 178 -4.37 -3.26 -15.28
C THR A 178 -3.32 -2.16 -15.22
N LEU A 179 -2.09 -2.51 -14.84
CA LEU A 179 -0.98 -1.58 -14.69
C LEU A 179 -0.49 -0.99 -16.03
N LYS A 180 -0.65 -1.72 -17.11
CA LYS A 180 -0.38 -1.18 -18.47
C LYS A 180 -1.39 -0.12 -18.91
N TYR A 181 -2.63 -0.18 -18.40
CA TYR A 181 -3.73 0.70 -18.81
C TYR A 181 -4.55 1.18 -17.61
N PRO A 182 -3.97 1.87 -16.63
CA PRO A 182 -4.64 2.19 -15.37
C PRO A 182 -5.92 3.01 -15.56
N ASP A 183 -5.97 3.92 -16.55
CA ASP A 183 -7.16 4.73 -16.82
C ASP A 183 -8.41 3.92 -17.17
N ARG A 184 -8.24 2.73 -17.74
CA ARG A 184 -9.37 1.85 -18.09
C ARG A 184 -9.98 1.16 -16.89
N TYR A 185 -9.19 0.94 -15.85
CA TYR A 185 -9.56 0.10 -14.71
C TYR A 185 -9.85 0.90 -13.43
N ALA A 186 -9.51 2.19 -13.41
CA ALA A 186 -9.68 3.04 -12.22
C ALA A 186 -11.15 3.23 -11.76
N THR A 187 -12.13 2.95 -12.62
CA THR A 187 -13.56 3.22 -12.37
C THR A 187 -14.42 1.97 -12.16
N THR A 188 -13.85 0.79 -12.05
CA THR A 188 -14.59 -0.48 -11.96
C THR A 188 -15.41 -0.61 -10.67
N VAL A 189 -16.54 -1.34 -10.73
CA VAL A 189 -17.56 -1.43 -9.67
C VAL A 189 -17.12 -2.35 -8.54
N SER A 190 -17.31 -1.90 -7.29
CA SER A 190 -16.99 -2.66 -6.09
C SER A 190 -17.97 -3.82 -5.80
N ARG A 191 -17.51 -4.81 -5.05
CA ARG A 191 -18.30 -5.93 -4.52
C ARG A 191 -19.39 -5.48 -3.54
N ARG A 192 -20.44 -6.30 -3.40
CA ARG A 192 -21.47 -6.06 -2.39
C ARG A 192 -20.97 -6.44 -0.99
N MET A 193 -21.26 -5.58 -0.01
CA MET A 193 -20.95 -5.81 1.40
C MET A 193 -21.58 -7.11 1.92
N PRO A 194 -20.83 -7.96 2.65
CA PRO A 194 -21.41 -9.09 3.37
C PRO A 194 -22.45 -8.63 4.38
N ARG A 195 -23.56 -9.38 4.54
CA ARG A 195 -24.65 -9.01 5.46
C ARG A 195 -24.26 -8.91 6.93
N ARG A 196 -23.09 -9.44 7.29
CA ARG A 196 -22.58 -9.48 8.67
C ARG A 196 -22.15 -8.11 9.22
N ASN A 197 -21.71 -7.19 8.35
CA ASN A 197 -21.17 -5.89 8.76
C ASN A 197 -22.22 -4.79 8.92
N LYS A 198 -23.53 -5.13 8.86
CA LYS A 198 -24.62 -4.14 8.96
C LYS A 198 -24.94 -3.66 10.39
N HIS A 199 -24.22 -4.15 11.41
CA HIS A 199 -24.56 -3.87 12.81
C HIS A 199 -23.56 -2.96 13.53
N PHE A 200 -22.50 -2.52 12.87
CA PHE A 200 -21.49 -1.64 13.48
C PHE A 200 -21.65 -0.23 12.93
N ASP A 201 -21.90 0.70 13.82
CA ASP A 201 -21.95 2.13 13.52
C ASP A 201 -20.56 2.72 13.84
N VAL A 202 -19.68 2.75 12.83
CA VAL A 202 -18.39 3.40 12.91
C VAL A 202 -18.47 4.69 12.08
N PRO A 203 -18.70 5.84 12.70
CA PRO A 203 -18.78 7.11 11.98
C PRO A 203 -17.42 7.39 11.31
N THR A 204 -17.46 7.81 10.05
CA THR A 204 -16.27 8.17 9.32
C THR A 204 -15.66 9.45 9.88
N GLN A 205 -14.36 9.38 10.20
CA GLN A 205 -13.54 10.52 10.57
C GLN A 205 -12.48 10.74 9.50
N VAL A 206 -12.33 11.97 9.07
CA VAL A 206 -11.30 12.37 8.10
C VAL A 206 -10.58 13.58 8.65
N VAL A 207 -9.26 13.52 8.73
CA VAL A 207 -8.40 14.63 9.12
C VAL A 207 -7.39 14.88 8.01
N ILE A 208 -7.33 16.11 7.53
CA ILE A 208 -6.33 16.54 6.54
C ILE A 208 -5.35 17.48 7.24
N SER A 209 -4.07 17.21 7.08
CA SER A 209 -2.99 18.00 7.67
C SER A 209 -1.78 18.06 6.75
N ASN A 210 -1.03 19.16 6.81
CA ASN A 210 0.19 19.30 6.01
C ASN A 210 1.38 18.69 6.74
N ASP A 211 2.08 17.77 6.06
CA ASP A 211 3.37 17.22 6.47
C ASP A 211 4.48 18.10 5.91
N ILE A 212 4.77 19.20 6.65
CA ILE A 212 5.74 20.21 6.24
C ILE A 212 7.15 19.62 6.07
N VAL A 213 7.46 18.53 6.77
CA VAL A 213 8.80 17.92 6.75
C VAL A 213 9.06 17.19 5.44
N ASN A 214 8.00 16.58 4.87
CA ASN A 214 8.11 15.76 3.66
C ASN A 214 7.40 16.39 2.45
N ASP A 215 7.03 17.66 2.56
CA ASP A 215 6.42 18.46 1.48
C ASP A 215 5.22 17.78 0.82
N ARG A 216 4.30 17.29 1.64
CA ARG A 216 3.09 16.58 1.21
C ARG A 216 1.93 16.76 2.18
N THR A 217 0.72 16.44 1.75
CA THR A 217 -0.49 16.50 2.58
C THR A 217 -0.85 15.12 3.09
N ALA A 218 -1.08 15.00 4.40
CA ALA A 218 -1.55 13.77 5.03
C ALA A 218 -3.07 13.78 5.15
N VAL A 219 -3.73 12.68 4.73
CA VAL A 219 -5.16 12.42 4.88
C VAL A 219 -5.33 11.17 5.74
N ASP A 220 -5.79 11.35 6.97
CA ASP A 220 -6.11 10.29 7.92
C ASP A 220 -7.60 9.96 7.82
N ILE A 221 -7.93 8.71 7.55
CA ILE A 221 -9.30 8.23 7.37
C ILE A 221 -9.54 7.07 8.33
N GLN A 222 -10.54 7.23 9.21
CA GLN A 222 -11.05 6.18 10.06
C GLN A 222 -12.51 5.91 9.67
N THR A 223 -12.82 4.67 9.27
CA THR A 223 -14.17 4.30 8.82
C THR A 223 -14.42 2.81 9.02
N LEU A 224 -15.64 2.35 8.74
CA LEU A 224 -15.97 0.93 8.73
C LEU A 224 -15.26 0.24 7.56
N ASP A 225 -14.50 -0.84 7.86
CA ASP A 225 -13.88 -1.66 6.83
C ASP A 225 -14.92 -2.43 6.01
N ARG A 226 -14.76 -2.41 4.69
CA ARG A 226 -15.66 -3.06 3.76
C ARG A 226 -14.98 -3.34 2.41
N PRO A 227 -15.44 -4.34 1.66
CA PRO A 227 -14.98 -4.58 0.30
C PRO A 227 -15.13 -3.33 -0.56
N GLY A 228 -14.09 -3.01 -1.33
CA GLY A 228 -14.04 -1.86 -2.22
C GLY A 228 -13.87 -0.49 -1.52
N LEU A 229 -13.53 -0.45 -0.24
CA LEU A 229 -13.28 0.80 0.49
C LEU A 229 -12.16 1.60 -0.17
N LEU A 230 -10.99 0.99 -0.35
CA LEU A 230 -9.83 1.66 -0.96
C LEU A 230 -10.09 2.05 -2.43
N ALA A 231 -10.80 1.21 -3.16
CA ALA A 231 -11.24 1.52 -4.51
C ALA A 231 -12.17 2.74 -4.55
N HIS A 232 -13.01 2.92 -3.53
CA HIS A 232 -13.86 4.10 -3.40
C HIS A 232 -13.05 5.34 -3.06
N ILE A 233 -12.14 5.26 -2.10
CA ILE A 233 -11.22 6.34 -1.75
C ILE A 233 -10.38 6.76 -2.96
N GLY A 234 -9.82 5.80 -3.69
CA GLY A 234 -9.06 6.07 -4.90
C GLY A 234 -9.86 6.82 -5.97
N ARG A 235 -11.15 6.48 -6.17
CA ARG A 235 -12.04 7.23 -7.08
C ARG A 235 -12.30 8.65 -6.63
N ILE A 236 -12.39 8.89 -5.32
CA ILE A 236 -12.53 10.25 -4.80
C ILE A 236 -11.25 11.02 -5.08
N PHE A 237 -10.08 10.47 -4.78
CA PHE A 237 -8.79 11.11 -5.08
C PHE A 237 -8.64 11.44 -6.57
N MET A 238 -9.03 10.50 -7.45
CA MET A 238 -9.02 10.74 -8.89
C MET A 238 -9.90 11.93 -9.32
N ARG A 239 -11.10 12.10 -8.74
CA ARG A 239 -11.99 13.25 -9.05
C ARG A 239 -11.43 14.58 -8.60
N PHE A 240 -10.63 14.56 -7.53
CA PHE A 240 -9.95 15.75 -6.99
C PHE A 240 -8.57 15.97 -7.61
N GLU A 241 -8.20 15.18 -8.64
CA GLU A 241 -6.90 15.26 -9.32
C GLU A 241 -5.72 15.11 -8.35
N ILE A 242 -5.82 14.19 -7.41
CA ILE A 242 -4.86 13.91 -6.35
C ILE A 242 -4.04 12.67 -6.72
N LEU A 243 -2.72 12.76 -6.51
CA LEU A 243 -1.78 11.65 -6.56
C LEU A 243 -1.53 11.11 -5.15
N VAL A 244 -1.51 9.79 -5.03
CA VAL A 244 -1.13 9.10 -3.78
C VAL A 244 0.35 8.78 -3.85
N GLN A 245 1.16 9.50 -3.09
CA GLN A 245 2.62 9.29 -3.02
C GLN A 245 2.99 8.18 -2.05
N ASN A 246 2.13 7.96 -1.05
CA ASN A 246 2.37 7.00 0.00
C ASN A 246 1.07 6.66 0.72
N ALA A 247 0.90 5.41 1.13
CA ALA A 247 -0.23 5.01 1.94
C ALA A 247 0.16 4.04 3.04
N ARG A 248 -0.58 4.13 4.15
CA ARG A 248 -0.60 3.14 5.23
C ARG A 248 -2.02 2.69 5.40
N ILE A 249 -2.26 1.46 5.07
CA ILE A 249 -3.55 0.83 5.16
C ILE A 249 -3.51 -0.15 6.34
N ALA A 250 -4.44 -0.02 7.26
CA ALA A 250 -4.50 -0.90 8.42
C ALA A 250 -5.94 -1.21 8.79
N THR A 251 -6.31 -2.47 8.84
CA THR A 251 -7.61 -2.92 9.30
C THR A 251 -7.51 -3.46 10.73
N LEU A 252 -8.23 -2.82 11.65
CA LEU A 252 -8.31 -3.16 13.07
C LEU A 252 -9.72 -3.70 13.40
N GLY A 253 -9.90 -5.01 13.25
CA GLY A 253 -11.20 -5.64 13.38
C GLY A 253 -12.13 -5.22 12.25
N GLU A 254 -13.13 -4.39 12.54
CA GLU A 254 -14.08 -3.89 11.55
C GLU A 254 -13.86 -2.40 11.20
N ARG A 255 -12.78 -1.81 11.69
CA ARG A 255 -12.38 -0.43 11.44
C ARG A 255 -11.16 -0.37 10.55
N ALA A 256 -11.27 0.34 9.44
CA ALA A 256 -10.14 0.77 8.64
C ALA A 256 -9.54 2.05 9.26
N GLU A 257 -8.22 2.08 9.39
CA GLU A 257 -7.42 3.22 9.83
C GLU A 257 -6.34 3.46 8.78
N ASP A 258 -6.67 4.31 7.80
CA ASP A 258 -5.86 4.52 6.62
C ASP A 258 -5.26 5.92 6.63
N VAL A 259 -3.97 6.02 6.36
CA VAL A 259 -3.27 7.30 6.19
C VAL A 259 -2.70 7.36 4.78
N PHE A 260 -3.13 8.36 4.04
CA PHE A 260 -2.61 8.65 2.70
C PHE A 260 -1.76 9.91 2.75
N PHE A 261 -0.63 9.87 2.07
CA PHE A 261 0.17 11.06 1.78
C PHE A 261 -0.02 11.40 0.31
N ILE A 262 -0.54 12.58 0.08
CA ILE A 262 -1.03 13.01 -1.22
C ILE A 262 -0.36 14.30 -1.69
N THR A 263 -0.34 14.47 -3.00
CA THR A 263 0.04 15.70 -3.70
C THR A 263 -1.00 16.03 -4.77
N ASP A 264 -0.90 17.20 -5.35
CA ASP A 264 -1.58 17.53 -6.61
C ASP A 264 -0.85 16.87 -7.83
N LEU A 265 -1.31 17.20 -9.05
CA LEU A 265 -0.75 16.66 -10.29
C LEU A 265 0.67 17.19 -10.59
N ASP A 266 1.05 18.31 -9.99
CA ASP A 266 2.38 18.91 -10.14
C ASP A 266 3.38 18.38 -9.10
N GLY A 267 2.92 17.49 -8.19
CA GLY A 267 3.72 16.92 -7.11
C GLY A 267 3.80 17.79 -5.87
N GLU A 268 3.04 18.89 -5.81
CA GLU A 268 3.03 19.85 -4.70
C GLU A 268 1.99 19.46 -3.63
N PRO A 269 2.21 19.85 -2.35
CA PRO A 269 1.22 19.64 -1.30
C PRO A 269 -0.12 20.29 -1.62
N VAL A 270 -1.22 19.59 -1.34
CA VAL A 270 -2.57 20.13 -1.46
C VAL A 270 -2.79 21.16 -0.36
N SER A 271 -2.50 22.43 -0.65
CA SER A 271 -2.48 23.52 0.33
C SER A 271 -3.71 24.46 0.27
N ASP A 272 -4.55 24.37 -0.77
CA ASP A 272 -5.78 25.16 -0.87
C ASP A 272 -6.78 24.74 0.21
N PRO A 273 -7.13 25.64 1.17
CA PRO A 273 -8.06 25.28 2.24
C PRO A 273 -9.45 24.90 1.73
N THR A 274 -9.90 25.47 0.61
CA THR A 274 -11.21 25.17 0.02
C THR A 274 -11.22 23.76 -0.53
N LEU A 275 -10.20 23.40 -1.29
CA LEU A 275 -10.03 22.05 -1.84
C LEU A 275 -9.89 21.00 -0.73
N CYS A 276 -9.10 21.28 0.31
CA CYS A 276 -8.97 20.41 1.47
C CYS A 276 -10.31 20.20 2.18
N GLN A 277 -11.11 21.25 2.36
CA GLN A 277 -12.41 21.17 3.00
C GLN A 277 -13.42 20.38 2.15
N GLU A 278 -13.44 20.60 0.84
CA GLU A 278 -14.30 19.86 -0.09
C GLU A 278 -13.93 18.39 -0.14
N LEU A 279 -12.64 18.06 -0.21
CA LEU A 279 -12.14 16.68 -0.15
C LEU A 279 -12.53 16.00 1.14
N GLN A 280 -12.32 16.65 2.29
CA GLN A 280 -12.66 16.12 3.61
C GLN A 280 -14.17 15.83 3.73
N GLN A 281 -15.02 16.76 3.29
CA GLN A 281 -16.46 16.59 3.31
C GLN A 281 -16.94 15.48 2.39
N THR A 282 -16.40 15.41 1.17
CA THR A 282 -16.74 14.39 0.19
C THR A 282 -16.35 12.99 0.70
N LEU A 283 -15.12 12.82 1.20
CA LEU A 283 -14.70 11.56 1.81
C LEU A 283 -15.63 11.15 2.94
N LYS A 284 -15.94 12.07 3.87
CA LYS A 284 -16.80 11.76 5.01
C LYS A 284 -18.20 11.36 4.56
N GLN A 285 -18.83 12.14 3.69
CA GLN A 285 -20.20 11.87 3.22
C GLN A 285 -20.30 10.57 2.44
N GLU A 286 -19.46 10.37 1.43
CA GLU A 286 -19.57 9.19 0.58
C GLU A 286 -19.17 7.90 1.28
N LEU A 287 -18.29 7.96 2.28
CA LEU A 287 -17.92 6.79 3.06
C LEU A 287 -19.01 6.45 4.09
N ASP A 288 -19.68 7.46 4.71
CA ASP A 288 -20.80 7.24 5.62
C ASP A 288 -22.07 6.78 4.88
N ASP A 289 -22.44 7.36 3.74
CA ASP A 289 -23.63 6.99 2.98
C ASP A 289 -23.63 5.51 2.59
N LYS A 290 -22.47 4.98 2.20
CA LYS A 290 -22.31 3.55 1.93
C LYS A 290 -22.31 2.68 3.18
N ASN A 291 -21.89 3.21 4.33
CA ASN A 291 -21.99 2.50 5.61
C ASN A 291 -23.44 2.29 6.01
N ASN A 292 -24.30 3.28 5.75
CA ASN A 292 -25.72 3.26 6.10
C ASN A 292 -26.62 2.49 5.10
N GLY A 293 -26.05 1.95 4.02
CA GLY A 293 -26.78 1.08 3.07
C GLY A 293 -27.79 1.81 2.20
N ASN A 294 -27.66 3.12 2.01
CA ASN A 294 -28.45 3.91 1.09
C ASN A 294 -27.81 3.89 -0.31
N THR A 295 -28.14 2.90 -1.06
CA THR A 295 -28.49 2.79 -2.50
C THR A 295 -28.41 1.35 -2.97
#